data_06c58aaa023fec990c4770847bb977d4
#
_entry.id   06c58aaa023fec990c4770847bb977d4
#
_cell.length_a   1.000
_cell.length_b   1.000
_cell.length_c   1.000
_cell.angle_alpha   90.00
_cell.angle_beta   90.00
_cell.angle_gamma   90.00
#
_symmetry.space_group_name_H-M   'P 1'
#
loop_
_entity.id
_entity.type
_entity.pdbx_description
1 polymer ?
#
loop_
_entity_poly.entity_id
_entity_poly.type
_entity_poly.pdbx_seq_one_letter_code
_entity_poly.pdbx_strand_id
1 'polypeptide(L)'
;RIEKAIDWLKAHGNQKIGIVGASTTGTLALTAASYFEDITLTIGLTPSDFVWQGFMQGKKDGCKEWPIEGESLFSYKGEPLPYMPFCYEHPDYWHVIEKETKRTGDMINSRKLFDDSEKVHPIQEDEMIKIEKINGALLLIGAEDDVLWDTAKYIRRMKQRIKEHPHTCRLESVIYEHGTHFVFPESMLKTMLPVGSGLFVKLAFQAARKHPKECRRARLDIDQRVRNAVAKWKRVDR
;
A
#
# COMPACT_ATOMS: atom_id res chain seq x y z
N ARG A 1 -16.32 -1.72 8.89
CA ARG A 1 -16.92 -1.38 7.57
C ARG A 1 -16.65 -2.48 6.53
N ILE A 2 -15.42 -3.02 6.46
CA ILE A 2 -15.07 -4.10 5.50
C ILE A 2 -15.89 -5.36 5.78
N GLU A 3 -16.05 -5.79 7.04
CA GLU A 3 -16.88 -6.93 7.44
C GLU A 3 -18.28 -6.82 6.87
N LYS A 4 -18.93 -5.66 7.02
CA LYS A 4 -20.27 -5.42 6.44
C LYS A 4 -20.30 -5.52 4.91
N ALA A 5 -19.23 -5.15 4.23
CA ALA A 5 -19.13 -5.31 2.78
C ALA A 5 -18.98 -6.78 2.38
N ILE A 6 -18.21 -7.56 3.13
CA ILE A 6 -18.07 -9.01 2.97
C ILE A 6 -19.43 -9.68 3.17
N ASP A 7 -20.12 -9.38 4.27
CA ASP A 7 -21.45 -9.93 4.58
C ASP A 7 -22.47 -9.60 3.47
N TRP A 8 -22.44 -8.35 3.00
CA TRP A 8 -23.31 -7.93 1.90
C TRP A 8 -23.03 -8.71 0.62
N LEU A 9 -21.76 -8.87 0.25
CA LEU A 9 -21.36 -9.64 -0.93
C LEU A 9 -21.81 -11.10 -0.82
N LYS A 10 -21.63 -11.73 0.33
CA LYS A 10 -22.09 -13.11 0.61
C LYS A 10 -23.60 -13.22 0.50
N ALA A 11 -24.33 -12.30 1.10
CA ALA A 11 -25.81 -12.26 1.05
C ALA A 11 -26.35 -12.10 -0.39
N HIS A 12 -25.55 -11.51 -1.30
CA HIS A 12 -25.89 -11.38 -2.73
C HIS A 12 -25.32 -12.50 -3.60
N GLY A 13 -24.96 -13.64 -3.00
CA GLY A 13 -24.58 -14.86 -3.70
C GLY A 13 -23.12 -14.89 -4.21
N ASN A 14 -22.29 -13.93 -3.80
CA ASN A 14 -20.87 -13.94 -4.18
C ASN A 14 -20.11 -14.97 -3.32
N GLN A 15 -19.61 -16.00 -3.98
CA GLN A 15 -18.89 -17.09 -3.33
C GLN A 15 -17.38 -16.84 -3.23
N LYS A 16 -16.86 -15.91 -4.03
CA LYS A 16 -15.45 -15.52 -4.04
C LYS A 16 -15.33 -14.02 -3.81
N ILE A 17 -14.53 -13.64 -2.84
CA ILE A 17 -14.28 -12.24 -2.48
C ILE A 17 -12.80 -11.94 -2.66
N GLY A 18 -12.52 -10.88 -3.41
CA GLY A 18 -11.16 -10.35 -3.59
C GLY A 18 -11.10 -8.90 -3.14
N ILE A 19 -9.94 -8.48 -2.68
CA ILE A 19 -9.65 -7.09 -2.32
C ILE A 19 -8.44 -6.59 -3.09
N VAL A 20 -8.52 -5.37 -3.58
CA VAL A 20 -7.39 -4.66 -4.18
C VAL A 20 -7.27 -3.29 -3.53
N GLY A 21 -6.07 -2.90 -3.22
CA GLY A 21 -5.78 -1.57 -2.69
C GLY A 21 -4.45 -1.04 -3.18
N ALA A 22 -4.32 0.29 -3.17
CA ALA A 22 -3.11 0.99 -3.58
C ALA A 22 -2.69 1.97 -2.48
N SER A 23 -1.37 2.10 -2.23
CA SER A 23 -0.87 3.00 -1.20
C SER A 23 -1.45 2.62 0.19
N THR A 24 -1.96 3.58 0.95
CA THR A 24 -2.64 3.36 2.23
C THR A 24 -3.76 2.31 2.13
N THR A 25 -4.53 2.31 1.02
CA THR A 25 -5.56 1.28 0.82
C THR A 25 -4.97 -0.08 0.44
N GLY A 26 -3.74 -0.14 -0.08
CA GLY A 26 -2.97 -1.37 -0.25
C GLY A 26 -2.64 -2.01 1.10
N THR A 27 -2.17 -1.19 2.05
CA THR A 27 -1.95 -1.60 3.44
C THR A 27 -3.25 -2.05 4.12
N LEU A 28 -4.37 -1.32 3.89
CA LEU A 28 -5.69 -1.73 4.36
C LEU A 28 -6.14 -3.07 3.77
N ALA A 29 -5.86 -3.32 2.49
CA ALA A 29 -6.24 -4.58 1.84
C ALA A 29 -5.50 -5.78 2.46
N LEU A 30 -4.19 -5.64 2.75
CA LEU A 30 -3.41 -6.66 3.45
C LEU A 30 -3.91 -6.87 4.87
N THR A 31 -4.12 -5.78 5.61
CA THR A 31 -4.65 -5.83 6.98
C THR A 31 -6.01 -6.54 7.00
N ALA A 32 -6.94 -6.14 6.14
CA ALA A 32 -8.25 -6.77 6.08
C ALA A 32 -8.17 -8.26 5.76
N ALA A 33 -7.37 -8.64 4.78
CA ALA A 33 -7.23 -10.04 4.38
C ALA A 33 -6.58 -10.92 5.48
N SER A 34 -5.76 -10.32 6.36
CA SER A 34 -5.19 -11.05 7.52
C SER A 34 -6.20 -11.31 8.64
N TYR A 35 -7.35 -10.60 8.65
CA TYR A 35 -8.43 -10.77 9.62
C TYR A 35 -9.65 -11.52 9.05
N PHE A 36 -9.86 -11.49 7.73
CA PHE A 36 -11.06 -12.04 7.08
C PHE A 36 -10.68 -13.13 6.07
N GLU A 37 -10.80 -14.38 6.48
CA GLU A 37 -10.49 -15.57 5.65
C GLU A 37 -11.37 -15.72 4.40
N ASP A 38 -12.51 -15.07 4.37
CA ASP A 38 -13.40 -14.99 3.19
C ASP A 38 -12.74 -14.29 2.00
N ILE A 39 -11.70 -13.47 2.25
CA ILE A 39 -10.93 -12.81 1.19
C ILE A 39 -9.90 -13.79 0.63
N THR A 40 -10.12 -14.25 -0.60
CA THR A 40 -9.31 -15.30 -1.24
C THR A 40 -8.43 -14.80 -2.39
N LEU A 41 -8.50 -13.51 -2.70
CA LEU A 41 -7.55 -12.78 -3.55
C LEU A 41 -7.24 -11.45 -2.89
N THR A 42 -5.96 -11.18 -2.67
CA THR A 42 -5.49 -9.90 -2.15
C THR A 42 -4.44 -9.31 -3.08
N ILE A 43 -4.64 -8.06 -3.51
CA ILE A 43 -3.68 -7.34 -4.35
C ILE A 43 -3.29 -6.05 -3.62
N GLY A 44 -2.04 -5.95 -3.20
CA GLY A 44 -1.45 -4.77 -2.58
C GLY A 44 -0.50 -4.06 -3.56
N LEU A 45 -0.87 -2.85 -3.95
CA LEU A 45 -0.04 -1.97 -4.79
C LEU A 45 0.63 -0.95 -3.87
N THR A 46 1.94 -0.93 -3.85
CA THR A 46 2.76 -0.09 -2.95
C THR A 46 2.31 -0.10 -1.48
N PRO A 47 2.04 -1.28 -0.89
CA PRO A 47 1.62 -1.36 0.50
C PRO A 47 2.78 -1.19 1.47
N SER A 48 2.48 -0.90 2.74
CA SER A 48 3.36 -1.19 3.88
C SER A 48 3.13 -2.60 4.39
N ASP A 49 4.06 -3.13 5.16
CA ASP A 49 3.96 -4.40 5.88
C ASP A 49 3.63 -4.22 7.38
N PHE A 50 3.37 -2.98 7.80
CA PHE A 50 2.97 -2.61 9.15
C PHE A 50 1.88 -1.54 9.14
N VAL A 51 1.20 -1.38 10.26
CA VAL A 51 0.27 -0.30 10.51
C VAL A 51 1.03 0.88 11.13
N TRP A 52 0.69 2.10 10.75
CA TRP A 52 1.27 3.32 11.32
C TRP A 52 0.22 4.18 11.99
N GLN A 53 0.68 5.24 12.63
CA GLN A 53 -0.13 6.22 13.35
C GLN A 53 -1.23 6.83 12.46
N GLY A 54 -2.41 7.01 13.02
CA GLY A 54 -3.55 7.63 12.35
C GLY A 54 -3.36 9.13 12.11
N PHE A 55 -4.17 9.67 11.22
CA PHE A 55 -4.14 11.07 10.85
C PHE A 55 -5.44 11.78 11.15
N MET A 56 -5.34 13.06 11.51
CA MET A 56 -6.43 14.00 11.39
C MET A 56 -6.31 14.73 10.04
N GLN A 57 -7.41 14.83 9.29
CA GLN A 57 -7.43 15.74 8.15
C GLN A 57 -7.41 17.19 8.60
N GLY A 58 -6.37 17.91 8.18
CA GLY A 58 -6.11 19.27 8.60
C GLY A 58 -7.07 20.26 7.96
N LYS A 59 -8.15 20.57 8.65
CA LYS A 59 -9.05 21.67 8.29
C LYS A 59 -8.49 23.04 8.67
N LYS A 60 -7.60 23.09 9.66
CA LYS A 60 -7.04 24.34 10.19
C LYS A 60 -5.78 24.79 9.46
N ASP A 61 -5.04 23.87 8.85
CA ASP A 61 -3.72 24.09 8.27
C ASP A 61 -3.71 23.79 6.77
N GLY A 62 -4.59 24.46 6.03
CA GLY A 62 -4.69 24.31 4.58
C GLY A 62 -5.04 22.90 4.10
N CYS A 63 -5.79 22.14 4.90
CA CYS A 63 -6.14 20.74 4.65
C CYS A 63 -4.96 19.76 4.68
N LYS A 64 -3.86 20.12 5.33
CA LYS A 64 -2.77 19.18 5.59
C LYS A 64 -3.17 18.16 6.65
N GLU A 65 -2.76 16.92 6.45
CA GLU A 65 -2.91 15.86 7.44
C GLU A 65 -1.80 15.97 8.48
N TRP A 66 -2.08 15.57 9.71
CA TRP A 66 -1.05 15.37 10.73
C TRP A 66 -1.36 14.17 11.61
N PRO A 67 -0.34 13.51 12.18
CA PRO A 67 -0.55 12.38 13.05
C PRO A 67 -1.27 12.78 14.33
N ILE A 68 -2.08 11.88 14.87
CA ILE A 68 -2.80 12.04 16.12
C ILE A 68 -2.19 11.08 17.12
N GLU A 69 -1.78 11.61 18.27
CA GLU A 69 -1.28 10.79 19.37
C GLU A 69 -2.36 9.81 19.85
N GLY A 70 -1.97 8.57 20.08
CA GLY A 70 -2.86 7.51 20.55
C GLY A 70 -3.79 6.92 19.49
N GLU A 71 -3.79 7.41 18.24
CA GLU A 71 -4.64 6.87 17.18
C GLU A 71 -3.87 6.02 16.18
N SER A 72 -4.44 4.88 15.85
CA SER A 72 -3.99 4.00 14.76
C SER A 72 -4.65 4.37 13.44
N LEU A 73 -3.92 4.13 12.34
CA LEU A 73 -4.50 4.25 10.99
C LEU A 73 -5.74 3.37 10.80
N PHE A 74 -5.75 2.20 11.44
CA PHE A 74 -6.83 1.21 11.31
C PHE A 74 -7.33 0.75 12.67
N SER A 75 -8.60 0.32 12.69
CA SER A 75 -9.22 -0.30 13.85
C SER A 75 -9.93 -1.61 13.48
N TYR A 76 -9.98 -2.54 14.42
CA TYR A 76 -10.74 -3.78 14.31
C TYR A 76 -11.69 -3.93 15.49
N LYS A 77 -12.98 -4.14 15.19
CA LYS A 77 -14.06 -4.23 16.21
C LYS A 77 -14.14 -3.05 17.18
N GLY A 78 -13.75 -1.87 16.70
CA GLY A 78 -13.77 -0.63 17.49
C GLY A 78 -12.45 -0.31 18.20
N GLU A 79 -11.53 -1.27 18.31
CA GLU A 79 -10.24 -1.10 18.97
C GLU A 79 -9.17 -0.70 17.93
N PRO A 80 -8.30 0.27 18.24
CA PRO A 80 -7.17 0.61 17.38
C PRO A 80 -6.22 -0.58 17.25
N LEU A 81 -5.69 -0.82 16.04
CA LEU A 81 -4.63 -1.81 15.86
C LEU A 81 -3.31 -1.25 16.40
N PRO A 82 -2.40 -2.11 16.91
CA PRO A 82 -1.03 -1.71 17.19
C PRO A 82 -0.38 -1.04 15.97
N TYR A 83 0.41 -0.01 16.18
CA TYR A 83 0.92 0.83 15.11
C TYR A 83 2.28 1.46 15.43
N MET A 84 3.09 1.67 14.42
CA MET A 84 4.31 2.45 14.49
C MET A 84 3.97 3.95 14.65
N PRO A 85 4.39 4.63 15.73
CA PRO A 85 4.24 6.06 15.85
C PRO A 85 5.22 6.80 14.93
N PHE A 86 4.82 7.95 14.41
CA PHE A 86 5.77 8.83 13.73
C PHE A 86 6.66 9.54 14.76
N CYS A 87 7.94 9.69 14.43
CA CYS A 87 8.90 10.39 15.27
C CYS A 87 8.84 11.92 15.18
N TYR A 88 7.99 12.44 14.29
CA TYR A 88 7.77 13.86 14.11
C TYR A 88 6.34 14.24 14.45
N GLU A 89 6.17 15.21 15.33
CA GLU A 89 4.90 15.83 15.62
C GLU A 89 4.59 16.97 14.64
N HIS A 90 3.35 17.47 14.64
CA HIS A 90 3.01 18.69 13.90
C HIS A 90 3.63 19.93 14.59
N PRO A 91 4.28 20.87 13.88
CA PRO A 91 4.36 20.98 12.43
C PRO A 91 5.55 20.27 11.77
N ASP A 92 6.50 19.73 12.52
CA ASP A 92 7.74 19.13 12.01
C ASP A 92 7.49 17.93 11.11
N TYR A 93 6.39 17.21 11.34
CA TYR A 93 5.89 16.17 10.43
C TYR A 93 5.81 16.68 8.97
N TRP A 94 5.27 17.87 8.73
CA TRP A 94 5.19 18.46 7.41
C TRP A 94 6.49 19.13 6.96
N HIS A 95 7.27 19.71 7.87
CA HIS A 95 8.55 20.32 7.55
C HIS A 95 9.52 19.30 6.93
N VAL A 96 9.58 18.07 7.45
CA VAL A 96 10.42 17.02 6.86
C VAL A 96 9.95 16.62 5.46
N ILE A 97 8.64 16.47 5.25
CA ILE A 97 8.06 16.13 3.95
C ILE A 97 8.34 17.26 2.93
N GLU A 98 8.07 18.51 3.29
CA GLU A 98 8.28 19.66 2.41
C GLU A 98 9.75 19.84 2.03
N LYS A 99 10.65 19.66 3.00
CA LYS A 99 12.09 19.72 2.75
C LYS A 99 12.54 18.68 1.72
N GLU A 100 12.13 17.44 1.90
CA GLU A 100 12.47 16.35 0.97
C GLU A 100 11.80 16.54 -0.40
N THR A 101 10.55 16.95 -0.44
CA THR A 101 9.81 17.29 -1.65
C THR A 101 10.54 18.36 -2.47
N LYS A 102 10.95 19.46 -1.82
CA LYS A 102 11.74 20.52 -2.48
C LYS A 102 13.10 20.03 -2.95
N ARG A 103 13.79 19.21 -2.15
CA ARG A 103 15.12 18.66 -2.48
C ARG A 103 15.09 17.76 -3.71
N THR A 104 14.06 16.93 -3.86
CA THR A 104 13.96 15.96 -4.96
C THR A 104 13.15 16.47 -6.14
N GLY A 105 12.30 17.48 -5.94
CA GLY A 105 11.40 17.99 -6.95
C GLY A 105 10.23 17.03 -7.27
N ASP A 106 9.92 16.12 -6.36
CA ASP A 106 8.71 15.29 -6.41
C ASP A 106 7.48 16.11 -5.99
N MET A 107 6.29 15.65 -6.30
CA MET A 107 5.05 16.29 -5.84
C MET A 107 4.90 16.14 -4.32
N ILE A 108 5.33 15.00 -3.78
CA ILE A 108 5.41 14.68 -2.36
C ILE A 108 6.52 13.65 -2.14
N ASN A 109 7.28 13.83 -1.06
CA ASN A 109 8.31 12.88 -0.64
C ASN A 109 8.25 12.73 0.89
N SER A 110 7.68 11.63 1.36
CA SER A 110 7.57 11.27 2.78
C SER A 110 8.51 10.13 3.20
N ARG A 111 9.37 9.65 2.28
CA ARG A 111 10.26 8.52 2.54
C ARG A 111 11.06 8.69 3.84
N LYS A 112 11.65 9.88 4.01
CA LYS A 112 12.46 10.18 5.20
C LYS A 112 11.64 10.13 6.49
N LEU A 113 10.38 10.55 6.47
CA LEU A 113 9.49 10.47 7.62
C LEU A 113 9.35 9.01 8.11
N PHE A 114 9.08 8.08 7.20
CA PHE A 114 8.97 6.66 7.51
C PHE A 114 10.30 6.06 7.95
N ASP A 115 11.38 6.33 7.21
CA ASP A 115 12.71 5.79 7.51
C ASP A 115 13.22 6.25 8.89
N ASP A 116 13.00 7.51 9.26
CA ASP A 116 13.40 8.04 10.56
C ASP A 116 12.52 7.49 11.69
N SER A 117 11.22 7.35 11.44
CA SER A 117 10.30 6.76 12.43
C SER A 117 10.65 5.30 12.72
N GLU A 118 10.94 4.48 11.70
CA GLU A 118 11.40 3.12 11.90
C GLU A 118 12.74 3.00 12.66
N LYS A 119 13.63 4.02 12.54
CA LYS A 119 14.89 4.05 13.31
C LYS A 119 14.65 4.37 14.79
N VAL A 120 13.74 5.28 15.07
CA VAL A 120 13.41 5.71 16.46
C VAL A 120 12.53 4.64 17.12
N HIS A 121 11.59 4.08 16.40
CA HIS A 121 10.68 3.02 16.82
C HIS A 121 10.79 1.83 15.86
N PRO A 122 11.69 0.87 16.10
CA PRO A 122 11.75 -0.36 15.32
C PRO A 122 10.42 -1.10 15.37
N ILE A 123 9.91 -1.48 14.20
CA ILE A 123 8.58 -2.09 14.07
C ILE A 123 8.44 -3.30 14.98
N GLN A 124 7.45 -3.29 15.85
CA GLN A 124 7.16 -4.39 16.77
C GLN A 124 6.36 -5.49 16.07
N GLU A 125 6.44 -6.70 16.61
CA GLU A 125 5.77 -7.85 15.99
C GLU A 125 4.24 -7.69 15.89
N ASP A 126 3.60 -7.05 16.86
CA ASP A 126 2.15 -6.81 16.86
C ASP A 126 1.71 -5.67 15.95
N GLU A 127 2.62 -4.77 15.55
CA GLU A 127 2.39 -3.71 14.57
C GLU A 127 2.45 -4.23 13.13
N MET A 128 3.14 -5.37 12.92
CA MET A 128 3.27 -5.99 11.60
C MET A 128 1.96 -6.63 11.14
N ILE A 129 1.65 -6.43 9.87
CA ILE A 129 0.52 -7.11 9.21
C ILE A 129 0.84 -8.62 9.11
N LYS A 130 -0.05 -9.45 9.62
CA LYS A 130 0.11 -10.91 9.66
C LYS A 130 -0.23 -11.54 8.30
N ILE A 131 0.59 -11.25 7.29
CA ILE A 131 0.34 -11.69 5.91
C ILE A 131 0.36 -13.22 5.75
N GLU A 132 0.98 -13.95 6.67
CA GLU A 132 0.94 -15.41 6.74
C GLU A 132 -0.47 -15.95 7.05
N LYS A 133 -1.36 -15.10 7.59
CA LYS A 133 -2.77 -15.44 7.83
C LYS A 133 -3.66 -15.16 6.62
N ILE A 134 -3.14 -14.52 5.57
CA ILE A 134 -3.92 -14.23 4.36
C ILE A 134 -4.24 -15.54 3.64
N ASN A 135 -5.50 -15.69 3.26
CA ASN A 135 -5.97 -16.85 2.53
C ASN A 135 -5.87 -16.67 1.00
N GLY A 136 -5.64 -17.78 0.27
CA GLY A 136 -5.73 -17.80 -1.19
C GLY A 136 -4.54 -17.15 -1.91
N ALA A 137 -4.81 -16.26 -2.87
CA ALA A 137 -3.79 -15.62 -3.70
C ALA A 137 -3.42 -14.24 -3.18
N LEU A 138 -2.12 -13.96 -3.09
CA LEU A 138 -1.56 -12.68 -2.66
C LEU A 138 -0.62 -12.14 -3.74
N LEU A 139 -0.92 -10.96 -4.29
CA LEU A 139 -0.05 -10.26 -5.25
C LEU A 139 0.43 -8.95 -4.62
N LEU A 140 1.76 -8.79 -4.50
CA LEU A 140 2.41 -7.60 -3.97
C LEU A 140 3.21 -6.89 -5.06
N ILE A 141 3.00 -5.59 -5.20
CA ILE A 141 3.66 -4.77 -6.22
C ILE A 141 4.24 -3.51 -5.58
N GLY A 142 5.52 -3.24 -5.87
CA GLY A 142 6.23 -2.05 -5.38
C GLY A 142 7.33 -1.60 -6.32
N ALA A 143 8.06 -0.55 -5.92
CA ALA A 143 9.19 -0.01 -6.68
C ALA A 143 10.35 0.35 -5.74
N GLU A 144 11.59 0.24 -6.26
CA GLU A 144 12.80 0.66 -5.54
C GLU A 144 12.86 2.18 -5.35
N ASP A 145 12.36 2.91 -6.34
CA ASP A 145 12.37 4.37 -6.40
C ASP A 145 11.09 5.02 -5.82
N ASP A 146 10.36 4.29 -4.95
CA ASP A 146 9.23 4.83 -4.21
C ASP A 146 9.72 5.87 -3.18
N VAL A 147 9.21 7.10 -3.31
CA VAL A 147 9.59 8.24 -2.46
C VAL A 147 8.57 8.55 -1.35
N LEU A 148 7.45 7.82 -1.28
CA LEU A 148 6.50 7.98 -0.18
C LEU A 148 6.90 7.12 1.01
N TRP A 149 7.25 5.86 0.77
CA TRP A 149 7.86 4.93 1.73
C TRP A 149 8.57 3.79 1.01
N ASP A 150 9.35 2.96 1.74
CA ASP A 150 10.15 1.89 1.15
C ASP A 150 9.34 0.64 0.82
N THR A 151 8.52 0.70 -0.23
CA THR A 151 7.72 -0.45 -0.63
C THR A 151 8.57 -1.67 -1.00
N ALA A 152 9.75 -1.46 -1.55
CA ALA A 152 10.67 -2.56 -1.89
C ALA A 152 11.16 -3.30 -0.64
N LYS A 153 11.62 -2.56 0.39
CA LYS A 153 12.00 -3.11 1.71
C LYS A 153 10.83 -3.86 2.34
N TYR A 154 9.65 -3.26 2.33
CA TYR A 154 8.46 -3.84 2.95
C TYR A 154 8.02 -5.14 2.27
N ILE A 155 8.03 -5.19 0.94
CA ILE A 155 7.75 -6.43 0.20
C ILE A 155 8.80 -7.51 0.50
N ARG A 156 10.08 -7.15 0.64
CA ARG A 156 11.12 -8.11 1.02
C ARG A 156 10.91 -8.66 2.42
N ARG A 157 10.52 -7.82 3.40
CA ARG A 157 10.16 -8.29 4.76
C ARG A 157 8.95 -9.22 4.74
N MET A 158 7.90 -8.87 3.99
CA MET A 158 6.74 -9.74 3.80
C MET A 158 7.11 -11.09 3.19
N LYS A 159 7.97 -11.12 2.16
CA LYS A 159 8.47 -12.37 1.57
C LYS A 159 9.26 -13.21 2.58
N GLN A 160 10.05 -12.57 3.41
CA GLN A 160 10.80 -13.27 4.46
C GLN A 160 9.85 -13.84 5.51
N ARG A 161 8.87 -13.06 5.97
CA ARG A 161 7.84 -13.49 6.91
C ARG A 161 7.09 -14.74 6.42
N ILE A 162 6.68 -14.78 5.16
CA ILE A 162 6.05 -15.97 4.55
C ILE A 162 6.93 -17.20 4.60
N LYS A 163 8.26 -17.07 4.47
CA LYS A 163 9.18 -18.21 4.57
C LYS A 163 9.34 -18.73 6.00
N GLU A 164 9.19 -17.85 6.98
CA GLU A 164 9.45 -18.14 8.40
C GLU A 164 8.21 -18.64 9.15
N HIS A 165 7.01 -18.41 8.58
CA HIS A 165 5.76 -18.77 9.24
C HIS A 165 4.92 -19.76 8.41
N PRO A 166 4.19 -20.69 9.06
CA PRO A 166 3.21 -21.51 8.38
C PRO A 166 2.15 -20.65 7.69
N HIS A 167 1.84 -20.95 6.42
CA HIS A 167 0.89 -20.18 5.63
C HIS A 167 0.21 -21.05 4.58
N THR A 168 -0.93 -20.58 4.07
CA THR A 168 -1.67 -21.20 2.98
C THR A 168 -1.72 -20.30 1.73
N CYS A 169 -1.32 -19.05 1.84
CA CYS A 169 -1.38 -18.11 0.72
C CYS A 169 -0.34 -18.45 -0.37
N ARG A 170 -0.73 -18.18 -1.61
CA ARG A 170 0.16 -18.24 -2.77
C ARG A 170 0.65 -16.83 -3.09
N LEU A 171 1.87 -16.52 -2.63
CA LEU A 171 2.48 -15.21 -2.81
C LEU A 171 3.13 -15.08 -4.20
N GLU A 172 2.71 -14.07 -4.96
CA GLU A 172 3.44 -13.49 -6.08
C GLU A 172 3.85 -12.06 -5.72
N SER A 173 5.09 -11.67 -6.03
CA SER A 173 5.56 -10.31 -5.78
C SER A 173 6.43 -9.79 -6.89
N VAL A 174 6.32 -8.50 -7.19
CA VAL A 174 7.15 -7.80 -8.18
C VAL A 174 7.61 -6.47 -7.60
N ILE A 175 8.91 -6.20 -7.73
CA ILE A 175 9.52 -4.92 -7.38
C ILE A 175 10.17 -4.38 -8.66
N TYR A 176 9.71 -3.23 -9.11
CA TYR A 176 10.28 -2.55 -10.28
C TYR A 176 11.42 -1.64 -9.84
N GLU A 177 12.50 -1.61 -10.62
CA GLU A 177 13.59 -0.67 -10.39
C GLU A 177 13.10 0.77 -10.53
N HIS A 178 12.31 1.03 -11.58
CA HIS A 178 11.72 2.34 -11.87
C HIS A 178 10.22 2.23 -12.05
N GLY A 179 9.49 2.73 -11.08
CA GLY A 179 8.03 2.67 -11.07
C GLY A 179 7.38 3.81 -10.32
N THR A 180 8.11 4.44 -9.40
CA THR A 180 7.62 5.43 -8.44
C THR A 180 6.61 4.85 -7.46
N HIS A 181 6.01 5.68 -6.62
CA HIS A 181 4.86 5.26 -5.81
C HIS A 181 3.62 4.91 -6.66
N PHE A 182 3.55 5.42 -7.90
CA PHE A 182 2.42 5.17 -8.80
C PHE A 182 2.66 3.98 -9.75
N VAL A 183 3.24 2.88 -9.22
CA VAL A 183 3.26 1.58 -9.89
C VAL A 183 1.87 0.93 -9.84
N PHE A 184 0.89 1.63 -10.43
CA PHE A 184 -0.50 1.19 -10.54
C PHE A 184 -0.79 0.70 -11.95
N PRO A 185 -1.81 -0.17 -12.15
CA PRO A 185 -2.24 -0.56 -13.48
C PRO A 185 -2.48 0.66 -14.37
N GLU A 186 -2.02 0.60 -15.62
CA GLU A 186 -2.24 1.70 -16.57
C GLU A 186 -3.74 1.99 -16.77
N SER A 187 -4.58 0.95 -16.74
CA SER A 187 -6.04 1.09 -16.81
C SER A 187 -6.62 1.83 -15.60
N MET A 188 -6.10 1.58 -14.40
CA MET A 188 -6.50 2.28 -13.17
C MET A 188 -6.18 3.76 -13.27
N LEU A 189 -4.95 4.11 -13.67
CA LEU A 189 -4.55 5.50 -13.84
C LEU A 189 -5.39 6.23 -14.90
N LYS A 190 -5.71 5.57 -16.00
CA LYS A 190 -6.59 6.14 -17.04
C LYS A 190 -8.03 6.32 -16.56
N THR A 191 -8.50 5.48 -15.65
CA THR A 191 -9.83 5.67 -15.04
C THR A 191 -9.85 6.85 -14.09
N MET A 192 -8.80 7.02 -13.29
CA MET A 192 -8.67 8.15 -12.36
C MET A 192 -8.40 9.47 -13.08
N LEU A 193 -7.58 9.43 -14.13
CA LEU A 193 -7.15 10.58 -14.94
C LEU A 193 -7.29 10.22 -16.43
N PRO A 194 -8.49 10.34 -17.01
CA PRO A 194 -8.75 9.91 -18.40
C PRO A 194 -7.86 10.61 -19.43
N VAL A 195 -7.50 11.87 -19.16
CA VAL A 195 -6.60 12.67 -20.01
C VAL A 195 -5.34 13.01 -19.21
N GLY A 196 -4.17 12.73 -19.80
CA GLY A 196 -2.90 13.18 -19.23
C GLY A 196 -2.35 12.33 -18.08
N SER A 197 -2.86 11.12 -17.83
CA SER A 197 -2.37 10.26 -16.73
C SER A 197 -0.85 10.03 -16.77
N GLY A 198 -0.28 9.76 -17.94
CA GLY A 198 1.15 9.61 -18.11
C GLY A 198 1.95 10.91 -17.89
N LEU A 199 1.38 12.04 -18.28
CA LEU A 199 1.97 13.36 -18.02
C LEU A 199 1.91 13.69 -16.54
N PHE A 200 0.81 13.41 -15.87
CA PHE A 200 0.66 13.61 -14.43
C PHE A 200 1.74 12.84 -13.64
N VAL A 201 1.90 11.54 -13.88
CA VAL A 201 2.94 10.73 -13.20
C VAL A 201 4.34 11.28 -13.47
N LYS A 202 4.60 11.71 -14.71
CA LYS A 202 5.88 12.33 -15.10
C LYS A 202 6.11 13.66 -14.37
N LEU A 203 5.10 14.47 -14.19
CA LEU A 203 5.22 15.73 -13.44
C LEU A 203 5.33 15.48 -11.94
N ALA A 204 4.62 14.49 -11.41
CA ALA A 204 4.56 14.18 -9.99
C ALA A 204 5.90 13.64 -9.44
N PHE A 205 6.65 12.85 -10.22
CA PHE A 205 7.82 12.14 -9.70
C PHE A 205 9.08 12.36 -10.53
N GLN A 206 10.19 12.66 -9.85
CA GLN A 206 11.50 12.83 -10.47
C GLN A 206 11.93 11.55 -11.22
N ALA A 207 11.73 10.39 -10.62
CA ALA A 207 12.07 9.10 -11.25
C ALA A 207 11.31 8.90 -12.56
N ALA A 208 10.02 9.25 -12.63
CA ALA A 208 9.24 9.16 -13.87
C ALA A 208 9.68 10.19 -14.94
N ARG A 209 10.29 11.30 -14.53
CA ARG A 209 10.96 12.23 -15.48
C ARG A 209 12.24 11.65 -16.06
N LYS A 210 13.04 10.97 -15.21
CA LYS A 210 14.33 10.38 -15.60
C LYS A 210 14.14 9.06 -16.38
N HIS A 211 13.18 8.23 -15.99
CA HIS A 211 12.93 6.88 -16.50
C HIS A 211 11.49 6.70 -17.04
N PRO A 212 11.02 7.57 -17.98
CA PRO A 212 9.61 7.58 -18.39
C PRO A 212 9.17 6.30 -19.12
N LYS A 213 10.10 5.67 -19.85
CA LYS A 213 9.80 4.43 -20.58
C LYS A 213 9.67 3.24 -19.64
N GLU A 214 10.58 3.14 -18.67
CA GLU A 214 10.62 2.10 -17.65
C GLU A 214 9.37 2.18 -16.76
N CYS A 215 9.03 3.34 -16.24
CA CYS A 215 7.83 3.57 -15.45
C CYS A 215 6.54 3.23 -16.23
N ARG A 216 6.50 3.54 -17.53
CA ARG A 216 5.35 3.16 -18.37
C ARG A 216 5.29 1.65 -18.59
N ARG A 217 6.43 0.98 -18.85
CA ARG A 217 6.49 -0.47 -18.98
C ARG A 217 6.03 -1.17 -17.72
N ALA A 218 6.47 -0.69 -16.55
CA ALA A 218 6.03 -1.19 -15.24
C ALA A 218 4.49 -1.15 -15.14
N ARG A 219 3.85 -0.01 -15.43
CA ARG A 219 2.38 0.12 -15.37
C ARG A 219 1.63 -0.82 -16.32
N LEU A 220 2.16 -1.04 -17.53
CA LEU A 220 1.56 -1.97 -18.50
C LEU A 220 1.72 -3.43 -18.05
N ASP A 221 2.89 -3.80 -17.51
CA ASP A 221 3.12 -5.15 -16.96
C ASP A 221 2.22 -5.40 -15.73
N ILE A 222 2.07 -4.40 -14.85
CA ILE A 222 1.16 -4.48 -13.70
C ILE A 222 -0.28 -4.71 -14.14
N ASP A 223 -0.74 -4.00 -15.15
CA ASP A 223 -2.09 -4.17 -15.71
C ASP A 223 -2.32 -5.63 -16.12
N GLN A 224 -1.33 -6.22 -16.80
CA GLN A 224 -1.39 -7.63 -17.21
C GLN A 224 -1.33 -8.58 -16.00
N ARG A 225 -0.48 -8.32 -15.00
CA ARG A 225 -0.38 -9.15 -13.78
C ARG A 225 -1.66 -9.15 -12.98
N VAL A 226 -2.25 -7.98 -12.76
CA VAL A 226 -3.53 -7.85 -12.06
C VAL A 226 -4.64 -8.62 -12.80
N ARG A 227 -4.74 -8.46 -14.12
CA ARG A 227 -5.70 -9.23 -14.95
C ARG A 227 -5.47 -10.73 -14.84
N ASN A 228 -4.22 -11.16 -14.92
CA ASN A 228 -3.85 -12.57 -14.79
C ASN A 228 -4.17 -13.13 -13.40
N ALA A 229 -3.87 -12.38 -12.33
CA ALA A 229 -4.18 -12.79 -10.97
C ALA A 229 -5.69 -12.99 -10.78
N VAL A 230 -6.50 -12.04 -11.24
CA VAL A 230 -7.97 -12.14 -11.21
C VAL A 230 -8.47 -13.31 -12.07
N ALA A 231 -7.93 -13.49 -13.28
CA ALA A 231 -8.35 -14.58 -14.16
C ALA A 231 -8.00 -15.96 -13.59
N LYS A 232 -6.81 -16.13 -13.02
CA LYS A 232 -6.41 -17.37 -12.33
C LYS A 232 -7.31 -17.64 -11.12
N TRP A 233 -7.53 -16.63 -10.28
CA TRP A 233 -8.35 -16.75 -9.08
C TRP A 233 -9.80 -17.16 -9.41
N LYS A 234 -10.39 -16.61 -10.49
CA LYS A 234 -11.74 -16.98 -10.93
C LYS A 234 -11.83 -18.46 -11.35
N ARG A 235 -10.76 -19.03 -11.93
CA ARG A 235 -10.72 -20.41 -12.46
C ARG A 235 -10.40 -21.47 -11.40
N VAL A 236 -9.77 -21.11 -10.30
CA VAL A 236 -9.49 -22.07 -9.22
C VAL A 236 -10.82 -22.42 -8.57
N ASP A 237 -11.37 -23.56 -8.94
CA ASP A 237 -12.50 -24.16 -8.24
C ASP A 237 -12.05 -24.57 -6.82
N ARG A 238 -12.97 -24.55 -5.91
CA ARG A 238 -12.83 -24.69 -4.46
C ARG A 238 -12.19 -25.99 -4.05
#